data_869808b1f9acb8f93074f9fadc34b727
#
_entry.id   869808b1f9acb8f93074f9fadc34b727
#
_cell.length_a   1.000
_cell.length_b   1.000
_cell.length_c   1.000
_cell.angle_alpha   90.00
_cell.angle_beta   90.00
_cell.angle_gamma   90.00
#
_symmetry.space_group_name_H-M   'P 1'
#
loop_
_entity.id
_entity.type
_entity.pdbx_description
1 polymer ?
#
loop_
_entity_poly.entity_id
_entity_poly.type
_entity_poly.pdbx_seq_one_letter_code
_entity_poly.pdbx_strand_id
1 'polypeptide(L)'
;MQVFARALGITVSLTALAVLGLTACDSGTDGEPDGASGPSVIVPGAPGEANRTLSAEDAAKQRPDDDSPNSADVDFTRMMIEHHAQALQMTELAPDHAESSQVKKVAERIEAAQRPEIEVMRSWLKEHGKTEEGGGHDHAAMPGMATEAQLGKLRAARGEAFDQLFLTLMITHHEGGITMAAEVKAQGNNVRIEELADDVIAQQTSEITRMRGML
;
A
#
# COMPACT_ATOMS: atom_id res chain seq x y z
N MET A 1 -47.87 -1.80 -41.01
CA MET A 1 -48.05 -3.25 -40.85
C MET A 1 -47.35 -3.64 -39.53
N GLN A 2 -48.18 -3.74 -38.62
CA GLN A 2 -48.46 -4.69 -37.53
C GLN A 2 -47.34 -4.93 -36.55
N VAL A 3 -47.59 -4.35 -35.40
CA VAL A 3 -47.04 -4.52 -34.06
C VAL A 3 -47.44 -5.88 -33.52
N PHE A 4 -46.54 -6.60 -32.86
CA PHE A 4 -46.90 -7.63 -31.86
C PHE A 4 -46.16 -7.38 -30.55
N ALA A 5 -46.90 -6.84 -29.61
CA ALA A 5 -46.55 -6.85 -28.20
C ALA A 5 -46.82 -8.23 -27.61
N ARG A 6 -45.86 -8.78 -26.89
CA ARG A 6 -46.06 -9.92 -25.97
C ARG A 6 -45.75 -9.48 -24.54
N ALA A 7 -46.83 -9.29 -23.80
CA ALA A 7 -46.79 -9.19 -22.37
C ALA A 7 -46.55 -10.61 -21.75
N LEU A 8 -45.56 -10.73 -20.88
CA LEU A 8 -45.35 -11.92 -20.08
C LEU A 8 -45.62 -11.55 -18.61
N GLY A 9 -46.73 -12.07 -18.09
CA GLY A 9 -47.12 -11.88 -16.69
C GLY A 9 -46.24 -12.71 -15.75
N ILE A 10 -45.75 -12.06 -14.69
CA ILE A 10 -45.05 -12.69 -13.59
C ILE A 10 -46.05 -12.91 -12.47
N THR A 11 -46.37 -14.18 -12.20
CA THR A 11 -47.15 -14.60 -11.05
C THR A 11 -46.23 -14.67 -9.81
N VAL A 12 -46.55 -13.85 -8.82
CA VAL A 12 -45.93 -13.89 -7.50
C VAL A 12 -46.57 -14.99 -6.69
N SER A 13 -45.84 -16.07 -6.40
CA SER A 13 -46.23 -17.09 -5.44
C SER A 13 -45.71 -16.72 -4.04
N LEU A 14 -46.67 -16.46 -3.16
CA LEU A 14 -46.46 -16.22 -1.73
C LEU A 14 -46.28 -17.56 -1.04
N THR A 15 -45.09 -17.97 -0.63
CA THR A 15 -44.88 -19.14 0.27
C THR A 15 -44.72 -18.64 1.70
N ALA A 16 -45.70 -18.97 2.52
CA ALA A 16 -45.67 -18.77 3.95
C ALA A 16 -44.70 -19.77 4.60
N LEU A 17 -43.67 -19.26 5.31
CA LEU A 17 -42.75 -20.07 6.10
C LEU A 17 -43.23 -20.07 7.56
N ALA A 18 -43.62 -21.26 8.05
CA ALA A 18 -43.98 -21.50 9.44
C ALA A 18 -42.73 -21.42 10.33
N VAL A 19 -42.77 -20.56 11.35
CA VAL A 19 -41.76 -20.48 12.41
C VAL A 19 -42.06 -21.56 13.45
N LEU A 20 -41.24 -22.59 13.54
CA LEU A 20 -41.21 -23.53 14.66
C LEU A 20 -40.31 -22.94 15.76
N GLY A 21 -40.94 -22.57 16.86
CA GLY A 21 -40.25 -22.19 18.07
C GLY A 21 -39.55 -23.37 18.72
N LEU A 22 -38.26 -23.26 18.96
CA LEU A 22 -37.52 -24.11 19.90
C LEU A 22 -37.33 -23.31 21.19
N THR A 23 -38.12 -23.70 22.20
CA THR A 23 -37.88 -23.35 23.60
C THR A 23 -36.78 -24.25 24.12
N ALA A 24 -35.60 -23.72 24.40
CA ALA A 24 -34.54 -24.36 25.16
C ALA A 24 -34.54 -23.78 26.57
N CYS A 25 -34.56 -24.69 27.54
CA CYS A 25 -34.70 -24.43 28.96
C CYS A 25 -33.56 -23.60 29.54
N ASP A 26 -34.00 -22.65 30.30
CA ASP A 26 -33.26 -21.94 31.35
C ASP A 26 -32.82 -22.92 32.47
N SER A 27 -31.59 -22.75 32.91
CA SER A 27 -31.16 -23.12 34.25
C SER A 27 -30.12 -22.11 34.73
N GLY A 28 -30.58 -21.27 35.62
CA GLY A 28 -29.92 -20.07 36.11
C GLY A 28 -28.58 -20.25 36.77
N THR A 29 -27.91 -19.14 36.86
CA THR A 29 -27.39 -18.54 38.10
C THR A 29 -26.96 -17.09 37.86
N ASP A 30 -27.32 -16.26 38.79
CA ASP A 30 -27.19 -14.83 38.94
C ASP A 30 -25.80 -14.26 38.59
N GLY A 31 -25.79 -13.17 37.81
CA GLY A 31 -24.63 -12.34 37.54
C GLY A 31 -24.92 -11.43 36.36
N GLU A 32 -25.76 -10.41 36.54
CA GLU A 32 -25.87 -9.31 35.58
C GLU A 32 -24.51 -8.64 35.38
N PRO A 33 -23.98 -8.60 34.17
CA PRO A 33 -23.06 -7.52 33.80
C PRO A 33 -23.86 -6.47 33.03
N ASP A 34 -23.76 -5.23 33.50
CA ASP A 34 -24.28 -4.03 32.88
C ASP A 34 -24.16 -4.04 31.37
N GLY A 35 -25.30 -3.85 30.71
CA GLY A 35 -25.42 -3.97 29.28
C GLY A 35 -24.73 -2.88 28.50
N ALA A 36 -23.62 -3.21 27.89
CA ALA A 36 -23.14 -2.51 26.71
C ALA A 36 -23.62 -3.27 25.47
N SER A 37 -24.74 -2.88 24.90
CA SER A 37 -25.30 -3.45 23.67
C SER A 37 -24.61 -2.92 22.42
N GLY A 38 -23.28 -3.07 22.33
CA GLY A 38 -22.47 -2.66 21.19
C GLY A 38 -21.46 -3.74 20.80
N PRO A 39 -20.80 -3.61 19.65
CA PRO A 39 -19.72 -4.50 19.27
C PRO A 39 -18.61 -4.51 20.31
N SER A 40 -18.13 -5.69 20.69
CA SER A 40 -17.07 -5.87 21.68
C SER A 40 -15.80 -6.44 21.03
N VAL A 41 -14.64 -6.06 21.58
CA VAL A 41 -13.30 -6.50 21.13
C VAL A 41 -12.70 -7.39 22.21
N ILE A 42 -12.17 -8.54 21.81
CA ILE A 42 -11.43 -9.44 22.73
C ILE A 42 -9.96 -8.99 22.71
N VAL A 43 -9.45 -8.59 23.87
CA VAL A 43 -8.04 -8.23 24.05
C VAL A 43 -7.33 -9.43 24.68
N PRO A 44 -6.30 -10.00 24.03
CA PRO A 44 -5.52 -11.09 24.58
C PRO A 44 -4.87 -10.68 25.92
N GLY A 45 -4.94 -11.56 26.93
CA GLY A 45 -4.17 -11.41 28.15
C GLY A 45 -2.69 -11.72 27.93
N ALA A 46 -1.83 -11.36 28.89
CA ALA A 46 -0.44 -11.80 28.90
C ALA A 46 -0.36 -13.32 29.02
N PRO A 47 0.78 -13.96 28.67
CA PRO A 47 0.92 -15.40 28.80
C PRO A 47 0.55 -15.90 30.19
N GLY A 48 -0.54 -16.69 30.27
CA GLY A 48 -1.10 -17.20 31.53
C GLY A 48 -2.28 -16.41 32.10
N GLU A 49 -2.67 -15.30 31.48
CA GLU A 49 -3.86 -14.52 31.86
C GLU A 49 -5.03 -14.78 30.93
N ALA A 50 -6.24 -14.63 31.47
CA ALA A 50 -7.47 -14.75 30.68
C ALA A 50 -7.66 -13.54 29.74
N ASN A 51 -8.23 -13.78 28.55
CA ASN A 51 -8.63 -12.71 27.65
C ASN A 51 -9.66 -11.80 28.30
N ARG A 52 -9.60 -10.51 27.99
CA ARG A 52 -10.58 -9.50 28.44
C ARG A 52 -11.44 -9.07 27.27
N THR A 53 -12.71 -8.83 27.55
CA THR A 53 -13.64 -8.25 26.58
C THR A 53 -13.80 -6.77 26.89
N LEU A 54 -13.53 -5.91 25.91
CA LEU A 54 -13.74 -4.46 26.02
C LEU A 54 -14.88 -4.06 25.10
N SER A 55 -15.63 -3.01 25.49
CA SER A 55 -16.49 -2.32 24.54
C SER A 55 -15.66 -1.72 23.41
N ALA A 56 -16.25 -1.48 22.24
CA ALA A 56 -15.57 -0.82 21.13
C ALA A 56 -15.03 0.58 21.55
N GLU A 57 -15.78 1.28 22.42
CA GLU A 57 -15.39 2.58 22.96
C GLU A 57 -14.17 2.47 23.90
N ASP A 58 -14.15 1.47 24.78
CA ASP A 58 -13.02 1.27 25.69
C ASP A 58 -11.79 0.71 24.96
N ALA A 59 -11.99 -0.10 23.93
CA ALA A 59 -10.91 -0.53 23.04
C ALA A 59 -10.32 0.64 22.25
N ALA A 60 -11.16 1.60 21.80
CA ALA A 60 -10.69 2.83 21.17
C ALA A 60 -9.89 3.71 22.14
N LYS A 61 -10.32 3.83 23.40
CA LYS A 61 -9.57 4.59 24.44
C LYS A 61 -8.24 3.94 24.84
N GLN A 62 -8.10 2.62 24.66
CA GLN A 62 -6.86 1.87 24.94
C GLN A 62 -5.94 1.78 23.73
N ARG A 63 -6.37 2.18 22.53
CA ARG A 63 -5.44 2.45 21.45
C ARG A 63 -4.56 3.60 21.88
N PRO A 64 -3.24 3.48 21.83
CA PRO A 64 -2.40 4.67 21.91
C PRO A 64 -2.82 5.54 20.72
N ASP A 65 -3.41 6.72 20.99
CA ASP A 65 -3.62 7.77 19.98
C ASP A 65 -2.28 8.41 19.55
N ASP A 66 -1.20 7.71 19.75
CA ASP A 66 0.15 8.16 19.41
C ASP A 66 0.48 7.74 17.96
N ASP A 67 -0.02 8.54 17.01
CA ASP A 67 0.35 8.52 15.61
C ASP A 67 1.64 9.34 15.36
N SER A 68 2.41 9.60 16.40
CA SER A 68 3.67 10.33 16.26
C SER A 68 4.69 9.50 15.50
N PRO A 69 5.38 10.11 14.51
CA PRO A 69 6.37 9.37 13.73
C PRO A 69 7.52 8.86 14.58
N ASN A 70 7.88 7.62 14.40
CA ASN A 70 9.11 7.05 14.95
C ASN A 70 10.30 7.17 13.97
N SER A 71 11.45 6.62 14.33
CA SER A 71 12.64 6.68 13.46
C SER A 71 12.44 5.91 12.16
N ALA A 72 11.72 4.79 12.16
CA ALA A 72 11.49 4.00 10.96
C ALA A 72 10.66 4.76 9.92
N ASP A 73 9.63 5.50 10.35
CA ASP A 73 8.84 6.36 9.46
C ASP A 73 9.69 7.44 8.79
N VAL A 74 10.54 8.09 9.59
CA VAL A 74 11.42 9.18 9.09
C VAL A 74 12.46 8.65 8.12
N ASP A 75 13.10 7.54 8.47
CA ASP A 75 14.17 6.93 7.66
C ASP A 75 13.59 6.37 6.34
N PHE A 76 12.45 5.69 6.41
CA PHE A 76 11.73 5.24 5.20
C PHE A 76 11.42 6.43 4.27
N THR A 77 10.87 7.50 4.82
CA THR A 77 10.47 8.68 4.03
C THR A 77 11.68 9.29 3.31
N ARG A 78 12.81 9.44 4.00
CA ARG A 78 14.06 9.96 3.42
C ARG A 78 14.60 9.05 2.34
N MET A 79 14.73 7.76 2.63
CA MET A 79 15.20 6.77 1.68
C MET A 79 14.31 6.70 0.43
N MET A 80 13.00 6.74 0.59
CA MET A 80 12.06 6.63 -0.51
C MET A 80 12.07 7.87 -1.42
N ILE A 81 12.31 9.07 -0.88
CA ILE A 81 12.53 10.28 -1.69
C ILE A 81 13.71 10.09 -2.64
N GLU A 82 14.84 9.60 -2.14
CA GLU A 82 16.05 9.38 -2.94
C GLU A 82 15.88 8.21 -3.92
N HIS A 83 15.22 7.14 -3.48
CA HIS A 83 14.89 6.01 -4.31
C HIS A 83 14.03 6.46 -5.50
N HIS A 84 12.97 7.20 -5.28
CA HIS A 84 12.13 7.75 -6.33
C HIS A 84 12.88 8.74 -7.24
N ALA A 85 13.76 9.57 -6.67
CA ALA A 85 14.59 10.47 -7.47
C ALA A 85 15.48 9.73 -8.49
N GLN A 86 15.98 8.53 -8.14
CA GLN A 86 16.72 7.71 -9.10
C GLN A 86 15.80 7.14 -10.21
N ALA A 87 14.59 6.72 -9.87
CA ALA A 87 13.62 6.28 -10.89
C ALA A 87 13.32 7.41 -11.88
N LEU A 88 13.15 8.65 -11.41
CA LEU A 88 12.94 9.81 -12.27
C LEU A 88 14.15 10.05 -13.21
N GLN A 89 15.38 9.90 -12.72
CA GLN A 89 16.58 9.98 -13.60
C GLN A 89 16.55 8.93 -14.72
N MET A 90 16.02 7.74 -14.46
CA MET A 90 15.91 6.70 -15.49
C MET A 90 14.75 6.97 -16.45
N THR A 91 13.59 7.43 -15.95
CA THR A 91 12.42 7.72 -16.79
C THR A 91 12.63 8.89 -17.72
N GLU A 92 13.36 9.92 -17.29
CA GLU A 92 13.72 11.10 -18.10
C GLU A 92 14.50 10.77 -19.39
N LEU A 93 15.14 9.61 -19.45
CA LEU A 93 15.85 9.16 -20.65
C LEU A 93 14.92 8.53 -21.71
N ALA A 94 13.79 7.97 -21.28
CA ALA A 94 12.95 7.14 -22.13
C ALA A 94 12.38 7.86 -23.38
N PRO A 95 11.96 9.14 -23.34
CA PRO A 95 11.43 9.81 -24.52
C PRO A 95 12.39 9.80 -25.72
N ASP A 96 13.69 10.02 -25.47
CA ASP A 96 14.71 10.16 -26.49
C ASP A 96 15.47 8.86 -26.79
N HIS A 97 15.52 7.93 -25.82
CA HIS A 97 16.35 6.74 -25.91
C HIS A 97 15.56 5.46 -26.27
N ALA A 98 14.32 5.34 -25.81
CA ALA A 98 13.53 4.13 -26.01
C ALA A 98 13.03 4.01 -27.47
N GLU A 99 13.02 2.78 -27.99
CA GLU A 99 12.38 2.44 -29.26
C GLU A 99 10.91 2.13 -29.07
N SER A 100 10.59 1.32 -28.05
CA SER A 100 9.26 0.87 -27.75
C SER A 100 8.36 1.98 -27.23
N SER A 101 7.22 2.20 -27.90
CA SER A 101 6.19 3.10 -27.40
C SER A 101 5.56 2.64 -26.08
N GLN A 102 5.63 1.36 -25.76
CA GLN A 102 5.15 0.82 -24.48
C GLN A 102 6.12 1.18 -23.34
N VAL A 103 7.43 1.11 -23.60
CA VAL A 103 8.45 1.54 -22.65
C VAL A 103 8.34 3.03 -22.37
N LYS A 104 8.16 3.87 -23.39
CA LYS A 104 7.92 5.32 -23.20
C LYS A 104 6.69 5.58 -22.32
N LYS A 105 5.58 4.88 -22.55
CA LYS A 105 4.34 5.05 -21.76
C LYS A 105 4.48 4.57 -20.31
N VAL A 106 5.24 3.49 -20.05
CA VAL A 106 5.45 3.05 -18.67
C VAL A 106 6.37 4.01 -17.93
N ALA A 107 7.40 4.54 -18.58
CA ALA A 107 8.28 5.57 -18.01
C ALA A 107 7.50 6.84 -17.66
N GLU A 108 6.66 7.34 -18.57
CA GLU A 108 5.77 8.50 -18.34
C GLU A 108 4.84 8.27 -17.13
N ARG A 109 4.27 7.06 -17.01
CA ARG A 109 3.39 6.70 -15.88
C ARG A 109 4.14 6.71 -14.56
N ILE A 110 5.33 6.09 -14.52
CA ILE A 110 6.18 6.05 -13.33
C ILE A 110 6.56 7.48 -12.90
N GLU A 111 6.96 8.31 -13.85
CA GLU A 111 7.27 9.72 -13.57
C GLU A 111 6.06 10.48 -12.99
N ALA A 112 4.89 10.34 -13.63
CA ALA A 112 3.67 11.01 -13.21
C ALA A 112 3.18 10.58 -11.82
N ALA A 113 3.49 9.37 -11.38
CA ALA A 113 3.16 8.87 -10.06
C ALA A 113 4.21 9.27 -9.01
N GLN A 114 5.49 9.01 -9.28
CA GLN A 114 6.51 9.18 -8.25
C GLN A 114 6.92 10.64 -7.99
N ARG A 115 6.75 11.54 -8.95
CA ARG A 115 7.04 12.97 -8.75
C ARG A 115 6.15 13.60 -7.66
N PRO A 116 4.80 13.44 -7.67
CA PRO A 116 3.96 13.92 -6.57
C PRO A 116 4.22 13.19 -5.25
N GLU A 117 4.56 11.90 -5.26
CA GLU A 117 4.87 11.15 -4.03
C GLU A 117 6.10 11.73 -3.32
N ILE A 118 7.14 12.13 -4.04
CA ILE A 118 8.28 12.87 -3.48
C ILE A 118 7.82 14.13 -2.75
N GLU A 119 6.92 14.91 -3.35
CA GLU A 119 6.44 16.15 -2.74
C GLU A 119 5.57 15.88 -1.49
N VAL A 120 4.78 14.82 -1.50
CA VAL A 120 4.01 14.37 -0.32
C VAL A 120 4.97 14.00 0.83
N MET A 121 6.00 13.21 0.54
CA MET A 121 7.02 12.81 1.51
C MET A 121 7.79 14.01 2.09
N ARG A 122 8.18 14.96 1.24
CA ARG A 122 8.82 16.21 1.66
C ARG A 122 7.94 17.05 2.57
N SER A 123 6.66 17.16 2.22
CA SER A 123 5.67 17.88 3.03
C SER A 123 5.49 17.21 4.38
N TRP A 124 5.42 15.89 4.41
CA TRP A 124 5.29 15.12 5.64
C TRP A 124 6.52 15.32 6.55
N LEU A 125 7.75 15.24 6.03
CA LEU A 125 8.96 15.53 6.82
C LEU A 125 8.90 16.93 7.43
N LYS A 126 8.54 17.93 6.62
CA LYS A 126 8.43 19.31 7.07
C LYS A 126 7.37 19.51 8.15
N GLU A 127 6.20 18.91 8.01
CA GLU A 127 5.11 18.94 9.00
C GLU A 127 5.57 18.41 10.37
N HIS A 128 6.45 17.41 10.37
CA HIS A 128 6.99 16.79 11.59
C HIS A 128 8.35 17.39 12.05
N GLY A 129 8.75 18.52 11.48
CA GLY A 129 10.01 19.20 11.84
C GLY A 129 11.27 18.39 11.49
N LYS A 130 11.18 17.53 10.47
CA LYS A 130 12.28 16.73 9.96
C LYS A 130 12.80 17.34 8.63
N THR A 131 14.06 17.07 8.32
CA THR A 131 14.69 17.45 7.04
C THR A 131 14.93 16.22 6.18
N GLU A 132 15.11 16.40 4.89
CA GLU A 132 15.56 15.33 3.98
C GLU A 132 16.97 14.87 4.34
N GLU A 133 17.83 15.79 4.77
CA GLU A 133 19.17 15.50 5.26
C GLU A 133 19.13 14.89 6.67
N GLY A 134 20.00 13.91 6.96
CA GLY A 134 20.19 13.46 8.35
C GLY A 134 19.98 11.97 8.63
N GLY A 135 19.75 11.12 7.65
CA GLY A 135 19.93 9.68 7.78
C GLY A 135 21.28 9.33 7.20
N GLY A 136 22.24 8.90 8.00
CA GLY A 136 23.56 8.46 7.51
C GLY A 136 23.51 7.14 6.75
N HIS A 137 22.51 6.98 5.86
CA HIS A 137 22.34 5.78 5.05
C HIS A 137 23.22 5.91 3.80
N ASP A 138 24.00 4.87 3.55
CA ASP A 138 24.73 4.74 2.30
C ASP A 138 23.71 4.47 1.16
N HIS A 139 23.51 5.47 0.28
CA HIS A 139 22.56 5.37 -0.84
C HIS A 139 22.81 4.14 -1.72
N ALA A 140 24.07 3.69 -1.81
CA ALA A 140 24.43 2.48 -2.54
C ALA A 140 23.95 1.18 -1.85
N ALA A 141 23.55 1.27 -0.58
CA ALA A 141 23.07 0.13 0.19
C ALA A 141 21.52 -0.02 0.18
N MET A 142 20.80 0.94 -0.40
CA MET A 142 19.33 0.83 -0.50
C MET A 142 18.93 -0.29 -1.48
N PRO A 143 17.95 -1.13 -1.10
CA PRO A 143 17.51 -2.21 -1.97
C PRO A 143 17.09 -1.71 -3.36
N GLY A 144 17.54 -2.41 -4.39
CA GLY A 144 17.11 -2.17 -5.77
C GLY A 144 17.74 -0.98 -6.49
N MET A 145 18.51 -0.14 -5.80
CA MET A 145 19.17 1.00 -6.45
C MET A 145 20.12 0.57 -7.56
N ALA A 146 20.00 1.23 -8.72
CA ALA A 146 20.95 1.06 -9.80
C ALA A 146 22.29 1.73 -9.45
N THR A 147 23.38 1.03 -9.69
CA THR A 147 24.74 1.57 -9.51
C THR A 147 25.03 2.65 -10.56
N GLU A 148 25.98 3.56 -10.28
CA GLU A 148 26.43 4.56 -11.26
C GLU A 148 26.93 3.93 -12.58
N ALA A 149 27.55 2.76 -12.50
CA ALA A 149 27.96 2.02 -13.69
C ALA A 149 26.76 1.54 -14.53
N GLN A 150 25.67 1.14 -13.89
CA GLN A 150 24.43 0.73 -14.56
C GLN A 150 23.72 1.95 -15.16
N LEU A 151 23.61 3.05 -14.40
CA LEU A 151 23.05 4.31 -14.90
C LEU A 151 23.87 4.86 -16.08
N GLY A 152 25.20 4.78 -16.02
CA GLY A 152 26.07 5.14 -17.14
C GLY A 152 25.81 4.32 -18.41
N LYS A 153 25.58 3.02 -18.27
CA LYS A 153 25.18 2.14 -19.39
C LYS A 153 23.81 2.52 -19.93
N LEU A 154 22.84 2.82 -19.06
CA LEU A 154 21.50 3.24 -19.46
C LEU A 154 21.52 4.56 -20.25
N ARG A 155 22.28 5.55 -19.78
CA ARG A 155 22.47 6.84 -20.49
C ARG A 155 23.09 6.67 -21.88
N ALA A 156 23.94 5.67 -22.06
CA ALA A 156 24.58 5.37 -23.35
C ALA A 156 23.71 4.53 -24.30
N ALA A 157 22.81 3.73 -23.75
CA ALA A 157 21.95 2.83 -24.53
C ALA A 157 20.89 3.58 -25.36
N ARG A 158 20.51 2.99 -26.50
CA ARG A 158 19.44 3.48 -27.39
C ARG A 158 18.68 2.29 -27.98
N GLY A 159 17.45 2.56 -28.42
CA GLY A 159 16.63 1.56 -29.11
C GLY A 159 16.31 0.37 -28.22
N GLU A 160 16.23 -0.81 -28.79
CA GLU A 160 15.94 -2.06 -28.07
C GLU A 160 16.88 -2.31 -26.89
N ALA A 161 18.17 -1.95 -27.01
CA ALA A 161 19.14 -2.13 -25.94
C ALA A 161 18.83 -1.21 -24.72
N PHE A 162 18.30 -0.03 -24.97
CA PHE A 162 17.78 0.83 -23.90
C PHE A 162 16.54 0.21 -23.27
N ASP A 163 15.59 -0.23 -24.08
CA ASP A 163 14.32 -0.79 -23.59
C ASP A 163 14.55 -1.98 -22.64
N GLN A 164 15.38 -2.94 -23.02
CA GLN A 164 15.73 -4.10 -22.22
C GLN A 164 16.43 -3.71 -20.90
N LEU A 165 17.39 -2.79 -20.96
CA LEU A 165 18.14 -2.38 -19.79
C LEU A 165 17.26 -1.54 -18.83
N PHE A 166 16.45 -0.62 -19.37
CA PHE A 166 15.50 0.18 -18.59
C PHE A 166 14.52 -0.70 -17.82
N LEU A 167 13.88 -1.65 -18.51
CA LEU A 167 12.91 -2.57 -17.90
C LEU A 167 13.58 -3.40 -16.80
N THR A 168 14.76 -3.95 -17.06
CA THR A 168 15.51 -4.76 -16.09
C THR A 168 15.85 -3.96 -14.83
N LEU A 169 16.41 -2.76 -15.00
CA LEU A 169 16.80 -1.90 -13.88
C LEU A 169 15.57 -1.41 -13.10
N MET A 170 14.52 -1.00 -13.80
CA MET A 170 13.32 -0.46 -13.16
C MET A 170 12.54 -1.55 -12.41
N ILE A 171 12.50 -2.78 -12.92
CA ILE A 171 11.91 -3.92 -12.17
C ILE A 171 12.67 -4.16 -10.87
N THR A 172 14.00 -4.23 -10.93
CA THR A 172 14.84 -4.42 -9.73
C THR A 172 14.67 -3.27 -8.74
N HIS A 173 14.61 -2.04 -9.24
CA HIS A 173 14.38 -0.84 -8.46
C HIS A 173 13.03 -0.91 -7.72
N HIS A 174 11.96 -1.25 -8.40
CA HIS A 174 10.63 -1.40 -7.81
C HIS A 174 10.57 -2.53 -6.77
N GLU A 175 11.24 -3.66 -7.01
CA GLU A 175 11.35 -4.74 -6.02
C GLU A 175 12.03 -4.23 -4.73
N GLY A 176 13.03 -3.35 -4.86
CA GLY A 176 13.67 -2.68 -3.73
C GLY A 176 12.72 -1.74 -2.98
N GLY A 177 11.95 -0.92 -3.70
CA GLY A 177 10.94 -0.02 -3.12
C GLY A 177 9.88 -0.78 -2.32
N ILE A 178 9.38 -1.91 -2.86
CA ILE A 178 8.43 -2.79 -2.15
C ILE A 178 9.07 -3.36 -0.87
N THR A 179 10.36 -3.73 -0.91
CA THR A 179 11.06 -4.23 0.29
C THR A 179 11.10 -3.16 1.38
N MET A 180 11.50 -1.93 1.06
CA MET A 180 11.53 -0.82 2.02
C MET A 180 10.14 -0.49 2.56
N ALA A 181 9.11 -0.51 1.72
CA ALA A 181 7.73 -0.28 2.13
C ALA A 181 7.21 -1.38 3.08
N ALA A 182 7.55 -2.64 2.84
CA ALA A 182 7.20 -3.74 3.74
C ALA A 182 7.93 -3.64 5.10
N GLU A 183 9.17 -3.15 5.12
CA GLU A 183 9.94 -2.95 6.35
C GLU A 183 9.33 -1.85 7.21
N VAL A 184 8.95 -0.71 6.63
CA VAL A 184 8.32 0.37 7.42
C VAL A 184 6.95 -0.04 7.94
N LYS A 185 6.18 -0.82 7.22
CA LYS A 185 4.91 -1.37 7.72
C LYS A 185 5.07 -2.27 8.95
N ALA A 186 6.22 -2.89 9.12
CA ALA A 186 6.53 -3.73 10.29
C ALA A 186 7.10 -2.94 11.47
N GLN A 187 7.65 -1.74 11.26
CA GLN A 187 8.46 -1.03 12.25
C GLN A 187 7.99 0.42 12.49
N GLY A 188 7.25 1.00 11.55
CA GLY A 188 6.69 2.34 11.62
C GLY A 188 5.53 2.46 12.61
N ASN A 189 5.15 3.68 12.90
CA ASN A 189 4.06 4.01 13.82
C ASN A 189 3.05 4.99 13.22
N ASN A 190 3.45 5.74 12.19
CA ASN A 190 2.62 6.80 11.62
C ASN A 190 1.68 6.27 10.54
N VAL A 191 0.37 6.45 10.74
CA VAL A 191 -0.68 5.93 9.82
C VAL A 191 -0.52 6.46 8.39
N ARG A 192 -0.14 7.72 8.19
CA ARG A 192 0.06 8.28 6.84
C ARG A 192 1.24 7.63 6.12
N ILE A 193 2.28 7.23 6.86
CA ILE A 193 3.42 6.50 6.28
C ILE A 193 3.03 5.05 5.98
N GLU A 194 2.22 4.42 6.82
CA GLU A 194 1.67 3.09 6.54
C GLU A 194 0.80 3.10 5.28
N GLU A 195 -0.10 4.08 5.13
CA GLU A 195 -0.92 4.26 3.93
C GLU A 195 -0.06 4.48 2.67
N LEU A 196 0.96 5.35 2.75
CA LEU A 196 1.90 5.57 1.66
C LEU A 196 2.64 4.29 1.28
N ALA A 197 3.08 3.50 2.26
CA ALA A 197 3.77 2.23 2.01
C ALA A 197 2.84 1.21 1.32
N ASP A 198 1.56 1.16 1.68
CA ASP A 198 0.57 0.32 1.00
C ASP A 198 0.36 0.74 -0.46
N ASP A 199 0.26 2.03 -0.72
CA ASP A 199 0.12 2.58 -2.07
C ASP A 199 1.36 2.25 -2.92
N VAL A 200 2.57 2.42 -2.38
CA VAL A 200 3.84 2.04 -3.05
C VAL A 200 3.85 0.56 -3.40
N ILE A 201 3.50 -0.33 -2.45
CA ILE A 201 3.45 -1.78 -2.70
C ILE A 201 2.47 -2.12 -3.83
N ALA A 202 1.26 -1.59 -3.76
CA ALA A 202 0.21 -1.88 -4.73
C ALA A 202 0.57 -1.40 -6.14
N GLN A 203 1.03 -0.15 -6.25
CA GLN A 203 1.38 0.47 -7.51
C GLN A 203 2.60 -0.20 -8.14
N GLN A 204 3.70 -0.34 -7.40
CA GLN A 204 4.94 -0.90 -7.95
C GLN A 204 4.79 -2.38 -8.30
N THR A 205 3.99 -3.16 -7.57
CA THR A 205 3.64 -4.55 -7.96
C THR A 205 2.94 -4.60 -9.31
N SER A 206 1.99 -3.68 -9.55
CA SER A 206 1.29 -3.57 -10.83
C SER A 206 2.25 -3.17 -11.96
N GLU A 207 3.16 -2.25 -11.71
CA GLU A 207 4.15 -1.78 -12.69
C GLU A 207 5.18 -2.86 -13.02
N ILE A 208 5.68 -3.61 -12.04
CA ILE A 208 6.54 -4.78 -12.25
C ILE A 208 5.86 -5.80 -13.17
N THR A 209 4.59 -6.13 -12.90
CA THR A 209 3.84 -7.08 -13.72
C THR A 209 3.75 -6.62 -15.17
N ARG A 210 3.48 -5.33 -15.38
CA ARG A 210 3.43 -4.71 -16.70
C ARG A 210 4.79 -4.74 -17.40
N MET A 211 5.87 -4.36 -16.71
CA MET A 211 7.22 -4.32 -17.25
C MET A 211 7.74 -5.72 -17.62
N ARG A 212 7.46 -6.73 -16.80
CA ARG A 212 7.79 -8.13 -17.11
C ARG A 212 7.10 -8.64 -18.37
N GLY A 213 5.90 -8.15 -18.67
CA GLY A 213 5.19 -8.48 -19.89
C GLY A 213 5.75 -7.79 -21.16
N MET A 214 6.76 -6.92 -21.01
CA MET A 214 7.43 -6.21 -22.12
C MET A 214 8.85 -6.75 -22.39
N LEU A 215 9.43 -7.57 -21.49
CA LEU A 215 10.68 -8.30 -21.68
C LEU A 215 10.48 -9.56 -22.52
#